data_2df983b0688fa28913c87e8566650c70
#
_entry.id   2df983b0688fa28913c87e8566650c70
#
_cell.length_a   1.000
_cell.length_b   1.000
_cell.length_c   1.000
_cell.angle_alpha   90.00
_cell.angle_beta   90.00
_cell.angle_gamma   90.00
#
_symmetry.space_group_name_H-M   'P 1'
#
loop_
_entity.id
_entity.type
_entity.pdbx_description
1 polymer ?
#
loop_
_entity_poly.entity_id
_entity_poly.type
_entity_poly.pdbx_seq_one_letter_code
_entity_poly.pdbx_strand_id
1 'polypeptide(L)'
;KESFNFHVCPNPKCDIDEEALKVCHVTKEQISQYPPMHEVYGQFIAMLSKYVDKYDRSDKFFLAGYNNASFDNYFLKAFFVQNGDNYFYSWFLVNSIDVIVLATQHLLGERHKMPDFKQETVARFLGIDLDKEKLHNAMYDIYLTKEIYKRLQSPALCK
;
A
#
# COMPACT_ATOMS: atom_id res chain seq x y z
N LYS A 1 13.36 -3.62 -11.21
CA LYS A 1 12.10 -3.44 -10.44
C LYS A 1 11.34 -4.74 -10.49
N GLU A 2 10.93 -5.25 -9.35
CA GLU A 2 10.17 -6.49 -9.20
C GLU A 2 8.77 -6.13 -8.71
N SER A 3 7.75 -6.81 -9.22
CA SER A 3 6.36 -6.72 -8.74
C SER A 3 5.97 -8.06 -8.16
N PHE A 4 5.27 -8.07 -7.05
CA PHE A 4 4.77 -9.26 -6.40
C PHE A 4 3.39 -8.99 -5.81
N ASN A 5 2.59 -10.03 -5.73
CA ASN A 5 1.28 -10.01 -5.11
C ASN A 5 1.14 -11.29 -4.28
N PHE A 6 0.96 -11.13 -2.98
CA PHE A 6 0.79 -12.24 -2.06
C PHE A 6 -0.66 -12.28 -1.57
N HIS A 7 -1.26 -13.44 -1.65
CA HIS A 7 -2.54 -13.73 -1.02
C HIS A 7 -2.29 -14.48 0.29
N VAL A 8 -3.00 -14.10 1.34
CA VAL A 8 -2.80 -14.64 2.69
C VAL A 8 -4.13 -15.09 3.25
N CYS A 9 -4.18 -16.33 3.74
CA CYS A 9 -5.34 -16.81 4.49
C CYS A 9 -5.52 -15.95 5.76
N PRO A 10 -6.75 -15.48 6.03
CA PRO A 10 -7.02 -14.69 7.25
C PRO A 10 -6.67 -15.45 8.52
N ASN A 11 -6.27 -14.72 9.56
CA ASN A 11 -6.11 -15.31 10.87
C ASN A 11 -7.46 -15.85 11.37
N PRO A 12 -7.58 -17.14 11.72
CA PRO A 12 -8.85 -17.74 12.13
C PRO A 12 -9.43 -17.15 13.43
N LYS A 13 -8.64 -16.37 14.17
CA LYS A 13 -9.08 -15.68 15.40
C LYS A 13 -9.62 -14.26 15.14
N CYS A 14 -9.56 -13.79 13.90
CA CYS A 14 -10.06 -12.47 13.53
C CYS A 14 -11.41 -12.57 12.82
N ASP A 15 -12.28 -11.63 13.13
CA ASP A 15 -13.52 -11.48 12.39
C ASP A 15 -13.25 -11.00 10.97
N ILE A 16 -14.05 -11.49 10.04
CA ILE A 16 -13.97 -11.11 8.63
C ILE A 16 -15.08 -10.11 8.35
N ASP A 17 -14.70 -8.92 7.96
CA ASP A 17 -15.64 -7.88 7.54
C ASP A 17 -16.19 -8.19 6.13
N GLU A 18 -17.49 -8.43 6.06
CA GLU A 18 -18.17 -8.74 4.78
C GLU A 18 -18.22 -7.56 3.81
N GLU A 19 -18.24 -6.32 4.32
CA GLU A 19 -18.19 -5.14 3.47
C GLU A 19 -16.80 -5.01 2.82
N ALA A 20 -15.74 -5.26 3.58
CA ALA A 20 -14.38 -5.29 3.04
C ALA A 20 -14.23 -6.35 1.94
N LEU A 21 -14.82 -7.55 2.11
CA LEU A 21 -14.80 -8.59 1.07
C LEU A 21 -15.48 -8.13 -0.22
N LYS A 22 -16.62 -7.44 -0.11
CA LYS A 22 -17.34 -6.89 -1.28
C LYS A 22 -16.49 -5.85 -2.02
N VAL A 23 -15.83 -4.97 -1.28
CA VAL A 23 -14.94 -3.94 -1.86
C VAL A 23 -13.75 -4.59 -2.57
N CYS A 24 -13.18 -5.64 -1.98
CA CYS A 24 -12.05 -6.36 -2.57
C CYS A 24 -12.46 -7.39 -3.65
N HIS A 25 -13.76 -7.54 -3.91
CA HIS A 25 -14.31 -8.51 -4.88
C HIS A 25 -13.88 -9.95 -4.62
N VAL A 26 -13.80 -10.37 -3.35
CA VAL A 26 -13.46 -11.74 -2.94
C VAL A 26 -14.53 -12.31 -2.01
N THR A 27 -14.60 -13.67 -1.94
CA THR A 27 -15.51 -14.36 -1.02
C THR A 27 -14.76 -14.98 0.16
N LYS A 28 -15.49 -15.34 1.23
CA LYS A 28 -14.91 -16.07 2.38
C LYS A 28 -14.27 -17.39 1.96
N GLU A 29 -14.90 -18.09 1.02
CA GLU A 29 -14.42 -19.37 0.49
C GLU A 29 -13.10 -19.18 -0.25
N GLN A 30 -12.98 -18.13 -1.06
CA GLN A 30 -11.74 -17.83 -1.79
C GLN A 30 -10.59 -17.52 -0.85
N ILE A 31 -10.80 -16.61 0.13
CA ILE A 31 -9.72 -16.22 1.04
C ILE A 31 -9.30 -17.35 1.99
N SER A 32 -10.21 -18.29 2.30
CA SER A 32 -9.89 -19.47 3.11
C SER A 32 -8.96 -20.48 2.40
N GLN A 33 -8.91 -20.41 1.07
CA GLN A 33 -8.04 -21.26 0.24
C GLN A 33 -6.66 -20.64 0.00
N TYR A 34 -6.43 -19.42 0.46
CA TYR A 34 -5.12 -18.78 0.33
C TYR A 34 -4.07 -19.48 1.19
N PRO A 35 -2.79 -19.36 0.83
CA PRO A 35 -1.71 -19.96 1.61
C PRO A 35 -1.70 -19.48 3.06
N PRO A 36 -1.26 -20.32 4.00
CA PRO A 36 -1.13 -19.96 5.40
C PRO A 36 -0.20 -18.76 5.61
N MET A 37 -0.52 -17.93 6.61
CA MET A 37 0.19 -16.69 6.90
C MET A 37 1.70 -16.88 7.05
N HIS A 38 2.14 -17.94 7.75
CA HIS A 38 3.57 -18.20 8.00
C HIS A 38 4.36 -18.54 6.72
N GLU A 39 3.74 -19.24 5.77
CA GLU A 39 4.36 -19.55 4.46
C GLU A 39 4.56 -18.27 3.65
N VAL A 40 3.51 -17.45 3.56
CA VAL A 40 3.57 -16.17 2.84
C VAL A 40 4.57 -15.23 3.51
N TYR A 41 4.61 -15.23 4.85
CA TYR A 41 5.61 -14.45 5.59
C TYR A 41 7.03 -14.87 5.23
N GLY A 42 7.32 -16.18 5.19
CA GLY A 42 8.62 -16.68 4.76
C GLY A 42 9.01 -16.23 3.35
N GLN A 43 8.07 -16.28 2.40
CA GLN A 43 8.29 -15.80 1.03
C GLN A 43 8.53 -14.30 0.99
N PHE A 44 7.77 -13.53 1.79
CA PHE A 44 7.90 -12.09 1.88
C PHE A 44 9.27 -11.68 2.44
N ILE A 45 9.73 -12.31 3.53
CA ILE A 45 11.05 -12.06 4.10
C ILE A 45 12.17 -12.44 3.13
N ALA A 46 12.04 -13.58 2.44
CA ALA A 46 13.02 -13.99 1.42
C ALA A 46 13.10 -12.96 0.27
N MET A 47 11.98 -12.35 -0.11
CA MET A 47 11.95 -11.28 -1.09
C MET A 47 12.61 -10.00 -0.57
N LEU A 48 12.32 -9.56 0.65
CA LEU A 48 12.95 -8.38 1.25
C LEU A 48 14.47 -8.55 1.35
N SER A 49 14.95 -9.73 1.73
CA SER A 49 16.37 -10.06 1.90
C SER A 49 17.18 -9.99 0.62
N LYS A 50 16.55 -9.98 -0.55
CA LYS A 50 17.24 -9.77 -1.83
C LYS A 50 17.79 -8.34 -2.00
N TYR A 51 17.20 -7.39 -1.28
CA TYR A 51 17.42 -5.96 -1.51
C TYR A 51 17.95 -5.20 -0.31
N VAL A 52 17.73 -5.72 0.90
CA VAL A 52 18.07 -5.04 2.16
C VAL A 52 18.77 -6.01 3.10
N ASP A 53 19.89 -5.58 3.64
CA ASP A 53 20.50 -6.22 4.81
C ASP A 53 19.85 -5.63 6.08
N LYS A 54 18.98 -6.41 6.72
CA LYS A 54 18.27 -5.99 7.94
C LYS A 54 19.19 -5.66 9.13
N TYR A 55 20.47 -6.07 9.09
CA TYR A 55 21.46 -5.78 10.13
C TYR A 55 22.18 -4.46 9.89
N ASP A 56 22.15 -3.93 8.66
CA ASP A 56 22.63 -2.58 8.38
C ASP A 56 21.55 -1.55 8.70
N ARG A 57 21.85 -0.63 9.63
CA ARG A 57 20.92 0.42 10.05
C ARG A 57 20.62 1.43 8.96
N SER A 58 21.50 1.58 7.99
CA SER A 58 21.37 2.51 6.85
C SER A 58 20.64 1.90 5.66
N ASP A 59 20.62 0.56 5.57
CA ASP A 59 20.03 -0.17 4.45
C ASP A 59 18.59 -0.61 4.79
N LYS A 60 17.61 0.24 4.45
CA LYS A 60 16.21 0.00 4.76
C LYS A 60 15.29 0.49 3.65
N PHE A 61 14.17 -0.17 3.49
CA PHE A 61 13.11 0.29 2.60
C PHE A 61 12.39 1.52 3.14
N PHE A 62 12.03 2.42 2.24
CA PHE A 62 10.91 3.33 2.46
C PHE A 62 9.61 2.64 2.04
N LEU A 63 8.62 2.64 2.91
CA LEU A 63 7.26 2.32 2.52
C LEU A 63 6.67 3.52 1.80
N ALA A 64 6.06 3.29 0.65
CA ALA A 64 5.37 4.32 -0.10
C ALA A 64 3.97 3.82 -0.48
N GLY A 65 2.96 4.66 -0.29
CA GLY A 65 1.57 4.31 -0.57
C GLY A 65 0.67 5.53 -0.56
N TYR A 66 -0.62 5.32 -0.74
CA TYR A 66 -1.63 6.35 -0.63
C TYR A 66 -2.41 6.17 0.68
N ASN A 67 -2.26 7.09 1.62
CA ASN A 67 -2.77 6.97 2.99
C ASN A 67 -2.18 5.78 3.77
N ASN A 68 -1.02 5.30 3.36
CA ASN A 68 -0.41 4.10 3.92
C ASN A 68 0.08 4.28 5.36
N ALA A 69 0.48 5.49 5.74
CA ALA A 69 0.92 5.78 7.11
C ALA A 69 -0.20 5.54 8.14
N SER A 70 -1.45 5.82 7.75
CA SER A 70 -2.62 5.67 8.62
C SER A 70 -3.35 4.32 8.46
N PHE A 71 -2.99 3.51 7.47
CA PHE A 71 -3.70 2.27 7.18
C PHE A 71 -2.76 1.10 6.90
N ASP A 72 -2.18 0.99 5.70
CA ASP A 72 -1.46 -0.20 5.24
C ASP A 72 -0.26 -0.57 6.13
N ASN A 73 0.46 0.44 6.62
CA ASN A 73 1.63 0.22 7.47
C ASN A 73 1.29 -0.49 8.78
N TYR A 74 0.09 -0.26 9.35
CA TYR A 74 -0.38 -0.96 10.54
C TYR A 74 -0.65 -2.43 10.26
N PHE A 75 -1.29 -2.73 9.13
CA PHE A 75 -1.54 -4.12 8.71
C PHE A 75 -0.24 -4.85 8.43
N LEU A 76 0.69 -4.21 7.71
CA LEU A 76 1.98 -4.82 7.44
C LEU A 76 2.78 -5.08 8.73
N LYS A 77 2.77 -4.15 9.67
CA LYS A 77 3.39 -4.36 10.99
C LYS A 77 2.71 -5.46 11.78
N ALA A 78 1.37 -5.52 11.76
CA ALA A 78 0.62 -6.60 12.40
C ALA A 78 0.95 -7.96 11.79
N PHE A 79 1.16 -8.04 10.48
CA PHE A 79 1.58 -9.26 9.78
C PHE A 79 2.92 -9.78 10.30
N PHE A 80 3.90 -8.90 10.58
CA PHE A 80 5.15 -9.28 11.22
C PHE A 80 4.91 -9.83 12.63
N VAL A 81 4.20 -9.08 13.47
CA VAL A 81 3.94 -9.45 14.87
C VAL A 81 3.20 -10.79 14.97
N GLN A 82 2.21 -11.03 14.11
CA GLN A 82 1.46 -12.28 14.06
C GLN A 82 2.31 -13.49 13.64
N ASN A 83 3.41 -13.26 12.94
CA ASN A 83 4.41 -14.28 12.61
C ASN A 83 5.55 -14.36 13.64
N GLY A 84 5.42 -13.72 14.80
CA GLY A 84 6.42 -13.74 15.86
C GLY A 84 7.65 -12.86 15.62
N ASP A 85 7.62 -12.00 14.60
CA ASP A 85 8.72 -11.08 14.29
C ASP A 85 8.40 -9.66 14.77
N ASN A 86 9.15 -9.19 15.76
CA ASN A 86 9.04 -7.85 16.32
C ASN A 86 10.03 -6.85 15.69
N TYR A 87 10.76 -7.27 14.66
CA TYR A 87 11.85 -6.48 14.07
C TYR A 87 11.45 -5.79 12.75
N PHE A 88 10.19 -5.39 12.63
CA PHE A 88 9.65 -4.64 11.46
C PHE A 88 10.58 -3.49 11.02
N TYR A 89 11.06 -2.69 11.97
CA TYR A 89 11.94 -1.56 11.70
C TYR A 89 13.40 -1.93 11.39
N SER A 90 13.74 -3.21 11.37
CA SER A 90 14.98 -3.67 10.76
C SER A 90 14.92 -3.67 9.23
N TRP A 91 13.73 -3.76 8.66
CA TRP A 91 13.49 -3.76 7.23
C TRP A 91 13.05 -2.42 6.68
N PHE A 92 12.28 -1.65 7.48
CA PHE A 92 11.62 -0.43 7.02
C PHE A 92 12.02 0.77 7.86
N LEU A 93 12.16 1.92 7.21
CA LEU A 93 12.26 3.19 7.91
C LEU A 93 10.94 3.53 8.61
N VAL A 94 11.04 4.25 9.72
CA VAL A 94 9.84 4.70 10.47
C VAL A 94 8.98 5.63 9.63
N ASN A 95 9.65 6.51 8.87
CA ASN A 95 8.97 7.47 7.99
C ASN A 95 8.59 6.78 6.68
N SER A 96 7.34 6.93 6.28
CA SER A 96 6.85 6.50 4.97
C SER A 96 6.64 7.68 4.02
N ILE A 97 6.65 7.39 2.74
CA ILE A 97 6.26 8.35 1.70
C ILE A 97 4.75 8.20 1.50
N ASP A 98 3.99 9.04 2.17
CA ASP A 98 2.53 9.02 2.03
C ASP A 98 2.09 10.00 0.94
N VAL A 99 1.59 9.45 -0.16
CA VAL A 99 1.26 10.22 -1.36
C VAL A 99 0.04 11.11 -1.16
N ILE A 100 -0.88 10.79 -0.23
CA ILE A 100 -1.98 11.70 0.11
C ILE A 100 -1.48 13.00 0.75
N VAL A 101 -0.43 12.90 1.58
CA VAL A 101 0.17 14.10 2.22
C VAL A 101 0.83 14.98 1.16
N LEU A 102 1.57 14.38 0.24
CA LEU A 102 2.19 15.10 -0.88
C LEU A 102 1.13 15.74 -1.78
N ALA A 103 0.07 15.00 -2.12
CA ALA A 103 -1.04 15.51 -2.93
C ALA A 103 -1.72 16.69 -2.23
N THR A 104 -2.00 16.56 -0.93
CA THR A 104 -2.60 17.64 -0.14
C THR A 104 -1.73 18.89 -0.14
N GLN A 105 -0.43 18.75 0.03
CA GLN A 105 0.51 19.88 0.02
C GLN A 105 0.56 20.57 -1.35
N HIS A 106 0.69 19.80 -2.44
CA HIS A 106 0.82 20.37 -3.79
C HIS A 106 -0.47 20.97 -4.32
N LEU A 107 -1.62 20.39 -3.95
CA LEU A 107 -2.93 20.77 -4.46
C LEU A 107 -3.74 21.61 -3.45
N LEU A 108 -3.12 22.11 -2.39
CA LEU A 108 -3.80 22.87 -1.34
C LEU A 108 -4.59 24.06 -1.89
N GLY A 109 -4.04 24.80 -2.84
CA GLY A 109 -4.69 25.92 -3.51
C GLY A 109 -5.87 25.51 -4.39
N GLU A 110 -5.87 24.30 -4.88
CA GLU A 110 -6.87 23.75 -5.80
C GLU A 110 -7.96 22.93 -5.09
N ARG A 111 -7.92 22.84 -3.74
CA ARG A 111 -8.83 22.00 -2.95
C ARG A 111 -10.31 22.25 -3.21
N HIS A 112 -10.68 23.48 -3.57
CA HIS A 112 -12.06 23.89 -3.85
C HIS A 112 -12.60 23.28 -5.17
N LYS A 113 -11.74 22.72 -6.02
CA LYS A 113 -12.09 22.07 -7.29
C LYS A 113 -12.29 20.55 -7.14
N MET A 114 -12.05 20.01 -5.96
CA MET A 114 -12.16 18.58 -5.67
C MET A 114 -13.10 18.34 -4.48
N PRO A 115 -13.95 17.30 -4.53
CA PRO A 115 -14.83 16.96 -3.41
C PRO A 115 -14.08 16.41 -2.20
N ASP A 116 -12.97 15.71 -2.45
CA ASP A 116 -12.10 15.07 -1.45
C ASP A 116 -10.69 14.85 -2.01
N PHE A 117 -9.80 14.26 -1.18
CA PHE A 117 -8.45 13.86 -1.58
C PHE A 117 -8.32 12.33 -1.67
N LYS A 118 -9.38 11.61 -2.00
CA LYS A 118 -9.27 10.18 -2.31
C LYS A 118 -8.39 9.95 -3.53
N GLN A 119 -7.76 8.78 -3.59
CA GLN A 119 -6.83 8.42 -4.66
C GLN A 119 -7.43 8.63 -6.06
N GLU A 120 -8.65 8.17 -6.27
CA GLU A 120 -9.38 8.33 -7.53
C GLU A 120 -9.61 9.81 -7.89
N THR A 121 -10.01 10.62 -6.91
CA THR A 121 -10.26 12.04 -7.10
C THR A 121 -8.98 12.78 -7.50
N VAL A 122 -7.89 12.53 -6.80
CA VAL A 122 -6.58 13.13 -7.09
C VAL A 122 -6.03 12.65 -8.44
N ALA A 123 -6.14 11.35 -8.73
CA ALA A 123 -5.71 10.81 -10.03
C ALA A 123 -6.44 11.50 -11.19
N ARG A 124 -7.77 11.60 -11.08
CA ARG A 124 -8.60 12.27 -12.09
C ARG A 124 -8.26 13.75 -12.24
N PHE A 125 -8.06 14.46 -11.12
CA PHE A 125 -7.67 15.87 -11.14
C PHE A 125 -6.32 16.11 -11.81
N LEU A 126 -5.37 15.19 -11.66
CA LEU A 126 -4.06 15.21 -12.30
C LEU A 126 -4.06 14.72 -13.76
N GLY A 127 -5.24 14.43 -14.33
CA GLY A 127 -5.37 13.96 -15.71
C GLY A 127 -4.83 12.55 -15.93
N ILE A 128 -4.93 11.68 -14.92
CA ILE A 128 -4.62 10.26 -15.03
C ILE A 128 -5.90 9.54 -15.41
N ASP A 129 -5.87 8.80 -16.52
CA ASP A 129 -6.99 8.00 -16.96
C ASP A 129 -7.25 6.85 -16.00
N LEU A 130 -8.52 6.70 -15.59
CA LEU A 130 -8.96 5.69 -14.64
C LEU A 130 -9.71 4.56 -15.33
N ASP A 131 -9.27 3.34 -15.07
CA ASP A 131 -10.00 2.13 -15.40
C ASP A 131 -10.90 1.78 -14.19
N LYS A 132 -12.18 2.11 -14.30
CA LYS A 132 -13.14 1.92 -13.20
C LYS A 132 -13.34 0.46 -12.80
N GLU A 133 -13.12 -0.47 -13.73
CA GLU A 133 -13.28 -1.92 -13.46
C GLU A 133 -12.12 -2.47 -12.61
N LYS A 134 -10.99 -1.76 -12.59
CA LYS A 134 -9.80 -2.15 -11.83
C LYS A 134 -9.65 -1.44 -10.49
N LEU A 135 -10.51 -0.46 -10.18
CA LEU A 135 -10.49 0.20 -8.87
C LEU A 135 -10.69 -0.84 -7.75
N HIS A 136 -10.01 -0.63 -6.63
CA HIS A 136 -9.93 -1.56 -5.49
C HIS A 136 -9.19 -2.88 -5.77
N ASN A 137 -8.51 -2.97 -6.91
CA ASN A 137 -7.50 -4.00 -7.12
C ASN A 137 -6.16 -3.48 -6.59
N ALA A 138 -5.54 -4.20 -5.64
CA ALA A 138 -4.32 -3.76 -4.97
C ALA A 138 -3.20 -3.38 -5.94
N MET A 139 -3.00 -4.14 -7.03
CA MET A 139 -1.96 -3.85 -8.02
C MET A 139 -2.27 -2.59 -8.83
N TYR A 140 -3.54 -2.35 -9.11
CA TYR A 140 -3.96 -1.15 -9.81
C TYR A 140 -3.86 0.10 -8.92
N ASP A 141 -4.22 -0.02 -7.66
CA ASP A 141 -4.10 1.07 -6.68
C ASP A 141 -2.63 1.45 -6.44
N ILE A 142 -1.72 0.47 -6.42
CA ILE A 142 -0.27 0.72 -6.41
C ILE A 142 0.18 1.43 -7.70
N TYR A 143 -0.34 1.04 -8.85
CA TYR A 143 -0.06 1.71 -10.13
C TYR A 143 -0.53 3.17 -10.08
N LEU A 144 -1.75 3.44 -9.64
CA LEU A 144 -2.29 4.80 -9.50
C LEU A 144 -1.46 5.64 -8.52
N THR A 145 -1.13 5.08 -7.35
CA THR A 145 -0.25 5.73 -6.37
C THR A 145 1.06 6.19 -7.01
N LYS A 146 1.70 5.31 -7.77
CA LYS A 146 2.95 5.59 -8.48
C LYS A 146 2.79 6.69 -9.52
N GLU A 147 1.71 6.67 -10.30
CA GLU A 147 1.47 7.68 -11.33
C GLU A 147 1.14 9.06 -10.71
N ILE A 148 0.34 9.09 -9.63
CA ILE A 148 0.10 10.31 -8.83
C ILE A 148 1.43 10.86 -8.32
N TYR A 149 2.25 10.03 -7.66
CA TYR A 149 3.55 10.44 -7.13
C TYR A 149 4.43 11.07 -8.22
N LYS A 150 4.53 10.45 -9.40
CA LYS A 150 5.31 10.98 -10.52
C LYS A 150 4.80 12.34 -11.00
N ARG A 151 3.47 12.50 -11.08
CA ARG A 151 2.86 13.77 -11.49
C ARG A 151 3.16 14.88 -10.50
N LEU A 152 3.07 14.59 -9.20
CA LEU A 152 3.39 15.54 -8.14
C LEU A 152 4.87 15.95 -8.13
N GLN A 153 5.78 15.08 -8.59
CA GLN A 153 7.22 15.39 -8.70
C GLN A 153 7.58 16.12 -10.01
N SER A 154 6.62 16.30 -10.91
CA SER A 154 6.89 16.95 -12.19
C SER A 154 7.01 18.47 -12.00
N PRO A 155 8.05 19.13 -12.58
CA PRO A 155 8.24 20.58 -12.48
C PRO A 155 7.05 21.41 -13.01
N ALA A 156 6.17 20.82 -13.82
CA ALA A 156 5.00 21.50 -14.38
C ALA A 156 3.94 21.89 -13.33
N LEU A 157 3.96 21.27 -12.13
CA LEU A 157 3.04 21.61 -11.02
C LEU A 157 3.62 22.63 -10.04
N CYS A 158 4.89 23.02 -10.22
CA CYS A 158 5.57 23.99 -9.35
C CYS A 158 5.42 25.45 -9.83
N LYS A 159 4.35 25.78 -10.58
CA LYS A 159 4.09 27.15 -11.07
C LYS A 159 2.94 27.79 -10.33
#